data_99e06e11ba993502f118cd18f75145d7
#
_entry.id   99e06e11ba993502f118cd18f75145d7
#
_cell.length_a   1.000
_cell.length_b   1.000
_cell.length_c   1.000
_cell.angle_alpha   90.00
_cell.angle_beta   90.00
_cell.angle_gamma   90.00
#
_symmetry.space_group_name_H-M   'P 1'
#
loop_
_entity.id
_entity.type
_entity.pdbx_description
1 polymer ?
#
loop_
_entity_poly.entity_id
_entity_poly.type
_entity_poly.pdbx_seq_one_letter_code
_entity_poly.pdbx_strand_id
1 'polypeptide(L)'
;MVKLLLFFRLILFGLSLFAFGNLWLVFCTKKGIIKKTELTNYSRVRSNGINAINIREDDQVIGVELTNGKNEIIIANAGGRAVRFDETQVRSMGRTATGVQSIVLDDDPRDQVVGMCIINEPETESIMVLSENGFGKRTRVKIDDEDVYRKTSRHAKGVKTLDITDKTGYLVAITVVKDEDDLMIINKSGTTIRLHADVIKETKSRVTQGTKVIELKKRNDVISHLSVVPRAEDETETPEGEEAQAEETETKE
;
A
#
# COMPACT_ATOMS: atom_id res chain seq x y z
N MET A 1 0.20 5.65 21.14
CA MET A 1 -0.67 4.46 21.35
C MET A 1 -1.60 4.35 20.14
N VAL A 2 -1.25 3.48 19.18
CA VAL A 2 -2.02 3.32 17.94
C VAL A 2 -3.31 2.58 18.28
N LYS A 3 -4.45 3.27 18.23
CA LYS A 3 -5.76 2.65 18.40
C LYS A 3 -6.12 1.89 17.12
N LEU A 4 -5.82 0.61 17.06
CA LEU A 4 -6.19 -0.33 16.00
C LEU A 4 -7.71 -0.65 15.99
N LEU A 5 -8.52 0.19 16.59
CA LEU A 5 -9.93 -0.10 16.89
C LEU A 5 -10.84 -0.09 15.65
N LEU A 6 -10.49 0.66 14.60
CA LEU A 6 -11.36 0.83 13.43
C LEU A 6 -11.15 -0.27 12.37
N PHE A 7 -9.93 -0.74 12.19
CA PHE A 7 -9.61 -1.76 11.19
C PHE A 7 -10.12 -3.15 11.58
N PHE A 8 -10.11 -3.46 12.86
CA PHE A 8 -10.56 -4.77 13.38
C PHE A 8 -12.08 -4.98 13.27
N ARG A 9 -12.88 -3.92 13.27
CA ARG A 9 -14.34 -4.04 13.18
C ARG A 9 -14.81 -4.45 11.79
N LEU A 10 -14.09 -4.05 10.74
CA LEU A 10 -14.43 -4.39 9.35
C LEU A 10 -14.05 -5.84 8.99
N ILE A 11 -12.92 -6.34 9.51
CA ILE A 11 -12.44 -7.71 9.25
C ILE A 11 -13.24 -8.75 10.05
N LEU A 12 -13.66 -8.42 11.28
CA LEU A 12 -14.39 -9.37 12.15
C LEU A 12 -15.85 -9.59 11.76
N PHE A 13 -16.47 -8.70 10.97
CA PHE A 13 -17.88 -8.85 10.59
C PHE A 13 -18.09 -9.75 9.36
N GLY A 14 -17.06 -10.02 8.57
CA GLY A 14 -17.15 -10.80 7.33
C GLY A 14 -16.58 -12.22 7.37
N LEU A 15 -15.77 -12.58 8.37
CA LEU A 15 -15.14 -13.90 8.44
C LEU A 15 -15.68 -14.71 9.61
N SER A 16 -16.38 -15.79 9.28
CA SER A 16 -16.80 -16.84 10.21
C SER A 16 -15.61 -17.34 11.03
N LEU A 17 -15.80 -17.53 12.34
CA LEU A 17 -14.79 -17.93 13.34
C LEU A 17 -13.96 -19.19 12.98
N PHE A 18 -14.38 -19.94 11.97
CA PHE A 18 -13.72 -21.18 11.50
C PHE A 18 -12.60 -20.95 10.46
N ALA A 19 -12.44 -19.74 9.91
CA ALA A 19 -11.46 -19.43 8.86
C ALA A 19 -10.12 -18.84 9.38
N PHE A 20 -9.98 -18.62 10.70
CA PHE A 20 -8.80 -17.93 11.28
C PHE A 20 -7.54 -18.80 11.40
N GLY A 21 -7.57 -20.03 10.90
CA GLY A 21 -6.56 -21.06 11.21
C GLY A 21 -5.14 -20.77 10.76
N ASN A 22 -4.88 -19.85 9.83
CA ASN A 22 -3.53 -19.59 9.30
C ASN A 22 -3.36 -18.16 8.79
N LEU A 23 -3.78 -17.15 9.57
CA LEU A 23 -3.61 -15.74 9.24
C LEU A 23 -2.70 -15.04 10.24
N TRP A 24 -1.88 -14.13 9.72
CA TRP A 24 -0.97 -13.31 10.52
C TRP A 24 -1.18 -11.83 10.21
N LEU A 25 -0.93 -11.00 11.22
CA LEU A 25 -0.73 -9.57 11.03
C LEU A 25 0.76 -9.28 10.98
N VAL A 26 1.18 -8.60 9.92
CA VAL A 26 2.54 -8.11 9.72
C VAL A 26 2.54 -6.61 9.93
N PHE A 27 3.37 -6.15 10.86
CA PHE A 27 3.55 -4.74 11.19
C PHE A 27 4.89 -4.27 10.66
N CYS A 28 4.94 -3.07 10.11
CA CYS A 28 6.20 -2.42 9.74
C CYS A 28 6.29 -1.04 10.36
N THR A 29 7.48 -0.67 10.83
CA THR A 29 7.73 0.64 11.42
C THR A 29 8.61 1.50 10.52
N LYS A 30 8.58 2.79 10.77
CA LYS A 30 9.36 3.82 10.09
C LYS A 30 10.87 3.57 10.14
N LYS A 31 11.37 3.03 11.24
CA LYS A 31 12.80 2.65 11.41
C LYS A 31 13.12 1.25 10.86
N GLY A 32 12.21 0.65 10.10
CA GLY A 32 12.44 -0.62 9.41
C GLY A 32 12.33 -1.86 10.30
N ILE A 33 11.61 -1.79 11.40
CA ILE A 33 11.30 -2.96 12.22
C ILE A 33 10.07 -3.64 11.65
N ILE A 34 10.16 -4.96 11.46
CA ILE A 34 9.04 -5.81 11.04
C ILE A 34 8.68 -6.81 12.13
N LYS A 35 7.40 -7.05 12.30
CA LYS A 35 6.86 -8.02 13.25
C LYS A 35 5.72 -8.80 12.63
N LYS A 36 5.71 -10.11 12.82
CA LYS A 36 4.64 -11.01 12.39
C LYS A 36 4.01 -11.65 13.61
N THR A 37 2.69 -11.61 13.74
CA THR A 37 1.94 -12.17 14.89
C THR A 37 0.70 -12.87 14.37
N GLU A 38 0.42 -14.06 14.87
CA GLU A 38 -0.81 -14.78 14.53
C GLU A 38 -2.05 -13.96 14.88
N LEU A 39 -3.02 -13.90 13.96
CA LEU A 39 -4.26 -13.15 14.14
C LEU A 39 -5.04 -13.59 15.40
N THR A 40 -4.97 -14.85 15.76
CA THR A 40 -5.59 -15.44 16.97
C THR A 40 -5.16 -14.75 18.26
N ASN A 41 -3.93 -14.19 18.30
CA ASN A 41 -3.44 -13.44 19.46
C ASN A 41 -4.24 -12.14 19.73
N TYR A 42 -5.06 -11.71 18.77
CA TYR A 42 -5.89 -10.51 18.85
C TYR A 42 -7.38 -10.80 19.05
N SER A 43 -7.80 -12.06 19.20
CA SER A 43 -9.20 -12.49 19.32
C SER A 43 -9.91 -11.94 20.56
N ARG A 44 -9.18 -11.69 21.64
CA ARG A 44 -9.74 -11.19 22.90
C ARG A 44 -9.40 -9.71 23.11
N VAL A 45 -10.14 -8.84 22.43
CA VAL A 45 -9.99 -7.39 22.56
C VAL A 45 -10.74 -6.91 23.79
N ARG A 46 -10.10 -6.13 24.66
CA ARG A 46 -10.72 -5.45 25.80
C ARG A 46 -11.38 -4.16 25.34
N SER A 47 -12.33 -3.64 26.13
CA SER A 47 -13.01 -2.38 25.82
C SER A 47 -12.06 -1.18 25.65
N ASN A 48 -10.96 -1.16 26.37
CA ASN A 48 -9.89 -0.14 26.29
C ASN A 48 -8.80 -0.46 25.22
N GLY A 49 -8.99 -1.53 24.42
CA GLY A 49 -8.02 -1.99 23.42
C GLY A 49 -6.93 -2.89 24.03
N ILE A 50 -6.07 -3.38 23.15
CA ILE A 50 -4.90 -4.20 23.52
C ILE A 50 -3.67 -3.67 22.79
N ASN A 51 -2.50 -3.82 23.41
CA ASN A 51 -1.23 -3.50 22.74
C ASN A 51 -0.98 -4.50 21.62
N ALA A 52 -0.76 -3.99 20.43
CA ALA A 52 -0.51 -4.79 19.25
C ALA A 52 0.99 -5.02 18.99
N ILE A 53 1.83 -4.08 19.38
CA ILE A 53 3.29 -4.09 19.17
C ILE A 53 3.94 -3.18 20.21
N ASN A 54 5.14 -3.52 20.66
CA ASN A 54 6.00 -2.60 21.39
C ASN A 54 6.84 -1.81 20.38
N ILE A 55 6.63 -0.50 20.36
CA ILE A 55 7.34 0.43 19.47
C ILE A 55 8.53 1.00 20.24
N ARG A 56 9.70 1.09 19.58
CA ARG A 56 10.87 1.76 20.13
C ARG A 56 10.62 3.26 20.25
N GLU A 57 11.41 3.91 21.10
CA GLU A 57 11.41 5.36 21.21
C GLU A 57 11.71 6.01 19.84
N ASP A 58 10.99 7.07 19.51
CA ASP A 58 11.07 7.78 18.22
C ASP A 58 10.80 6.93 16.97
N ASP A 59 10.04 5.83 17.09
CA ASP A 59 9.59 5.02 15.96
C ASP A 59 8.07 5.07 15.82
N GLN A 60 7.55 4.72 14.65
CA GLN A 60 6.12 4.73 14.35
C GLN A 60 5.76 3.53 13.47
N VAL A 61 4.59 2.94 13.68
CA VAL A 61 4.01 1.96 12.75
C VAL A 61 3.54 2.71 11.51
N ILE A 62 4.02 2.27 10.34
CA ILE A 62 3.66 2.86 9.03
C ILE A 62 2.72 1.99 8.23
N GLY A 63 2.65 0.70 8.53
CA GLY A 63 1.79 -0.25 7.83
C GLY A 63 1.48 -1.48 8.66
N VAL A 64 0.30 -2.03 8.43
CA VAL A 64 -0.16 -3.30 9.00
C VAL A 64 -0.89 -4.04 7.90
N GLU A 65 -0.43 -5.25 7.58
CA GLU A 65 -0.98 -6.08 6.52
C GLU A 65 -1.37 -7.46 7.05
N LEU A 66 -2.40 -8.04 6.42
CA LEU A 66 -2.84 -9.40 6.69
C LEU A 66 -2.15 -10.36 5.73
N THR A 67 -1.60 -11.47 6.25
CA THR A 67 -0.92 -12.48 5.45
C THR A 67 -1.39 -13.89 5.77
N ASN A 68 -1.12 -14.82 4.86
CA ASN A 68 -1.53 -16.23 4.97
C ASN A 68 -0.37 -17.20 5.31
N GLY A 69 0.81 -16.67 5.61
CA GLY A 69 2.01 -17.47 5.93
C GLY A 69 2.87 -17.83 4.74
N LYS A 70 2.43 -17.54 3.50
CA LYS A 70 3.10 -17.89 2.24
C LYS A 70 3.31 -16.70 1.32
N ASN A 71 2.95 -15.51 1.76
CA ASN A 71 3.07 -14.30 0.97
C ASN A 71 4.52 -13.81 0.89
N GLU A 72 4.76 -12.94 -0.07
CA GLU A 72 5.99 -12.19 -0.17
C GLU A 72 5.77 -10.76 0.31
N ILE A 73 6.77 -10.23 0.95
CA ILE A 73 6.74 -8.87 1.51
C ILE A 73 7.72 -8.00 0.73
N ILE A 74 7.27 -6.83 0.32
CA ILE A 74 8.14 -5.78 -0.21
C ILE A 74 8.08 -4.56 0.68
N ILE A 75 9.25 -4.00 1.01
CA ILE A 75 9.41 -2.81 1.87
C ILE A 75 10.32 -1.84 1.15
N ALA A 76 9.95 -0.57 1.11
CA ALA A 76 10.78 0.47 0.51
C ALA A 76 11.14 1.58 1.49
N ASN A 77 12.32 2.19 1.27
CA ASN A 77 12.80 3.35 2.00
C ASN A 77 12.73 4.63 1.17
N ALA A 78 12.84 5.78 1.82
CA ALA A 78 12.83 7.10 1.20
C ALA A 78 13.97 7.29 0.20
N GLY A 79 15.11 6.63 0.42
CA GLY A 79 16.26 6.61 -0.49
C GLY A 79 16.03 5.86 -1.81
N GLY A 80 14.79 5.41 -2.08
CA GLY A 80 14.40 4.78 -3.35
C GLY A 80 14.89 3.35 -3.52
N ARG A 81 15.09 2.61 -2.42
CA ARG A 81 15.43 1.19 -2.41
C ARG A 81 14.29 0.35 -1.88
N ALA A 82 14.18 -0.88 -2.36
CA ALA A 82 13.20 -1.85 -1.88
C ALA A 82 13.83 -3.21 -1.62
N VAL A 83 13.35 -3.89 -0.59
CA VAL A 83 13.71 -5.28 -0.23
C VAL A 83 12.48 -6.14 -0.41
N ARG A 84 12.60 -7.23 -1.17
CA ARG A 84 11.55 -8.25 -1.35
C ARG A 84 12.04 -9.57 -0.76
N PHE A 85 11.24 -10.20 0.08
CA PHE A 85 11.56 -11.46 0.74
C PHE A 85 10.30 -12.24 1.12
N ASP A 86 10.45 -13.55 1.32
CA ASP A 86 9.36 -14.41 1.79
C ASP A 86 9.02 -14.08 3.25
N GLU A 87 7.74 -13.99 3.59
CA GLU A 87 7.30 -13.73 4.96
C GLU A 87 7.74 -14.79 5.98
N THR A 88 8.13 -15.98 5.53
CA THR A 88 8.69 -17.05 6.37
C THR A 88 10.01 -16.65 7.02
N GLN A 89 10.72 -15.68 6.47
CA GLN A 89 11.93 -15.12 7.09
C GLN A 89 11.63 -14.27 8.34
N VAL A 90 10.36 -13.93 8.56
CA VAL A 90 9.90 -13.28 9.79
C VAL A 90 9.21 -14.32 10.63
N ARG A 91 9.89 -14.75 11.71
CA ARG A 91 9.28 -15.70 12.67
C ARG A 91 8.03 -15.11 13.31
N SER A 92 7.04 -15.94 13.59
CA SER A 92 5.89 -15.53 14.39
C SER A 92 6.34 -15.13 15.80
N MET A 93 5.82 -14.02 16.30
CA MET A 93 6.17 -13.42 17.59
C MET A 93 4.91 -13.10 18.39
N GLY A 94 5.06 -13.06 19.70
CA GLY A 94 3.97 -12.63 20.58
C GLY A 94 3.57 -11.18 20.36
N ARG A 95 2.35 -10.85 20.78
CA ARG A 95 1.71 -9.55 20.58
C ARG A 95 2.54 -8.35 21.06
N THR A 96 3.23 -8.51 22.20
CA THR A 96 4.04 -7.46 22.83
C THR A 96 5.51 -7.43 22.38
N ALA A 97 5.89 -8.23 21.37
CA ALA A 97 7.24 -8.17 20.81
C ALA A 97 7.47 -6.88 20.04
N THR A 98 8.71 -6.41 20.01
CA THR A 98 9.12 -5.24 19.21
C THR A 98 9.26 -5.59 17.73
N GLY A 99 9.77 -6.78 17.40
CA GLY A 99 10.06 -7.19 16.04
C GLY A 99 11.56 -7.28 15.74
N VAL A 100 11.87 -7.40 14.46
CA VAL A 100 13.24 -7.56 13.93
C VAL A 100 13.47 -6.59 12.78
N GLN A 101 14.72 -6.32 12.43
CA GLN A 101 15.06 -5.44 11.32
C GLN A 101 14.67 -6.06 9.98
N SER A 102 14.01 -5.27 9.11
CA SER A 102 13.54 -5.70 7.79
C SER A 102 14.40 -5.21 6.63
N ILE A 103 14.90 -4.00 6.71
CA ILE A 103 15.69 -3.31 5.68
C ILE A 103 16.83 -2.54 6.35
N VAL A 104 17.96 -2.41 5.67
CA VAL A 104 19.04 -1.51 6.07
C VAL A 104 18.73 -0.12 5.52
N LEU A 105 18.62 0.86 6.39
CA LEU A 105 18.49 2.27 6.04
C LEU A 105 19.88 2.89 5.86
N ASP A 106 19.99 3.89 5.01
CA ASP A 106 21.21 4.69 4.86
C ASP A 106 21.34 5.72 6.02
N ASP A 107 22.53 6.28 6.21
CA ASP A 107 22.80 7.26 7.29
C ASP A 107 22.17 8.65 7.03
N ASP A 108 21.36 8.81 5.98
CA ASP A 108 20.61 10.04 5.73
C ASP A 108 19.48 10.17 6.78
N PRO A 109 19.39 11.28 7.52
CA PRO A 109 18.34 11.50 8.52
C PRO A 109 16.92 11.45 7.95
N ARG A 110 16.75 11.62 6.63
CA ARG A 110 15.47 11.50 5.94
C ARG A 110 15.18 10.06 5.46
N ASP A 111 16.19 9.17 5.50
CA ASP A 111 15.97 7.80 5.08
C ASP A 111 15.18 7.02 6.13
N GLN A 112 14.01 6.59 5.73
CA GLN A 112 13.05 5.88 6.57
C GLN A 112 12.23 4.95 5.68
N VAL A 113 11.60 3.97 6.26
CA VAL A 113 10.63 3.15 5.53
C VAL A 113 9.41 4.01 5.19
N VAL A 114 9.02 3.98 3.91
CA VAL A 114 7.87 4.75 3.39
C VAL A 114 6.65 3.87 3.12
N GLY A 115 6.83 2.55 3.01
CA GLY A 115 5.73 1.62 2.81
C GLY A 115 6.16 0.16 2.88
N MET A 116 5.17 -0.67 3.18
CA MET A 116 5.24 -2.13 3.14
C MET A 116 4.01 -2.64 2.42
N CYS A 117 4.18 -3.58 1.51
CA CYS A 117 3.09 -4.22 0.79
C CYS A 117 3.27 -5.73 0.78
N ILE A 118 2.17 -6.44 0.61
CA ILE A 118 2.12 -7.87 0.42
C ILE A 118 1.93 -8.16 -1.06
N ILE A 119 2.76 -9.03 -1.61
CA ILE A 119 2.65 -9.53 -2.97
C ILE A 119 1.95 -10.88 -2.89
N ASN A 120 0.79 -10.99 -3.52
CA ASN A 120 -0.02 -12.21 -3.56
C ASN A 120 0.18 -12.95 -4.88
N GLU A 121 0.19 -12.21 -5.99
CA GLU A 121 0.23 -12.72 -7.36
C GLU A 121 1.36 -12.05 -8.16
N PRO A 122 2.63 -12.49 -7.96
CA PRO A 122 3.79 -11.84 -8.58
C PRO A 122 3.73 -11.74 -10.11
N GLU A 123 2.96 -12.60 -10.76
CA GLU A 123 2.81 -12.66 -12.22
C GLU A 123 1.92 -11.53 -12.78
N THR A 124 0.94 -11.08 -12.00
CA THR A 124 -0.07 -10.10 -12.45
C THR A 124 0.08 -8.74 -11.79
N GLU A 125 0.69 -8.69 -10.61
CA GLU A 125 0.81 -7.48 -9.82
C GLU A 125 2.01 -6.62 -10.25
N SER A 126 1.80 -5.31 -10.18
CA SER A 126 2.83 -4.29 -10.41
C SER A 126 3.12 -3.51 -9.13
N ILE A 127 4.38 -3.12 -8.98
CA ILE A 127 4.80 -2.21 -7.91
C ILE A 127 4.69 -0.77 -8.41
N MET A 128 3.80 -0.01 -7.78
CA MET A 128 3.69 1.43 -7.96
C MET A 128 4.56 2.14 -6.95
N VAL A 129 5.38 3.07 -7.42
CA VAL A 129 6.20 3.95 -6.58
C VAL A 129 5.93 5.40 -6.92
N LEU A 130 5.92 6.27 -5.90
CA LEU A 130 5.64 7.69 -6.04
C LEU A 130 6.59 8.51 -5.18
N SER A 131 7.18 9.56 -5.78
CA SER A 131 8.11 10.46 -5.11
C SER A 131 7.45 11.77 -4.66
N GLU A 132 8.12 12.50 -3.78
CA GLU A 132 7.63 13.76 -3.20
C GLU A 132 7.33 14.84 -4.26
N ASN A 133 8.08 14.87 -5.37
CA ASN A 133 7.87 15.83 -6.45
C ASN A 133 6.89 15.35 -7.54
N GLY A 134 6.13 14.27 -7.27
CA GLY A 134 5.08 13.76 -8.16
C GLY A 134 5.57 12.91 -9.32
N PHE A 135 6.79 12.38 -9.26
CA PHE A 135 7.29 11.39 -10.22
C PHE A 135 6.95 9.99 -9.72
N GLY A 136 6.47 9.16 -10.62
CA GLY A 136 6.09 7.80 -10.29
C GLY A 136 6.15 6.88 -11.50
N LYS A 137 6.00 5.60 -11.24
CA LYS A 137 5.95 4.55 -12.25
C LYS A 137 5.36 3.28 -11.68
N ARG A 138 4.87 2.45 -12.57
CA ARG A 138 4.56 1.04 -12.29
C ARG A 138 5.65 0.15 -12.88
N THR A 139 5.99 -0.92 -12.17
CA THR A 139 6.95 -1.92 -12.64
C THR A 139 6.45 -3.28 -12.21
N ARG A 140 6.31 -4.22 -13.14
CA ARG A 140 5.88 -5.59 -12.79
C ARG A 140 6.82 -6.22 -11.79
N VAL A 141 6.28 -7.06 -10.93
CA VAL A 141 7.07 -7.86 -9.98
C VAL A 141 7.93 -8.86 -10.75
N LYS A 142 7.35 -9.48 -11.78
CA LYS A 142 8.01 -10.39 -12.72
C LYS A 142 7.70 -10.01 -14.17
N ILE A 143 8.63 -10.33 -15.08
CA ILE A 143 8.48 -10.21 -16.53
C ILE A 143 9.11 -11.46 -17.14
N ASP A 144 8.38 -12.19 -17.99
CA ASP A 144 8.85 -13.38 -18.69
C ASP A 144 9.53 -14.40 -17.74
N ASP A 145 8.88 -14.68 -16.59
CA ASP A 145 9.38 -15.53 -15.49
C ASP A 145 10.62 -15.01 -14.75
N GLU A 146 11.14 -13.85 -15.12
CA GLU A 146 12.27 -13.24 -14.43
C GLU A 146 11.80 -12.25 -13.35
N ASP A 147 12.40 -12.34 -12.17
CA ASP A 147 12.16 -11.43 -11.05
C ASP A 147 12.76 -10.04 -11.33
N VAL A 148 11.94 -9.05 -11.65
CA VAL A 148 12.36 -7.64 -11.74
C VAL A 148 12.77 -7.13 -10.36
N TYR A 149 12.00 -7.49 -9.34
CA TYR A 149 12.36 -7.31 -7.94
C TYR A 149 12.85 -8.65 -7.39
N ARG A 150 14.16 -8.92 -7.52
CA ARG A 150 14.74 -10.17 -7.02
C ARG A 150 14.45 -10.37 -5.53
N LYS A 151 14.13 -11.58 -5.14
CA LYS A 151 14.05 -11.95 -3.73
C LYS A 151 15.43 -11.88 -3.08
N THR A 152 15.47 -11.32 -1.89
CA THR A 152 16.68 -11.21 -1.07
C THR A 152 16.43 -11.74 0.33
N SER A 153 17.44 -11.77 1.16
CA SER A 153 17.23 -11.97 2.59
C SER A 153 16.62 -10.71 3.22
N ARG A 154 15.81 -10.90 4.26
CA ARG A 154 15.43 -9.84 5.18
C ARG A 154 16.69 -9.13 5.72
N HIS A 155 16.60 -7.84 6.03
CA HIS A 155 17.72 -7.02 6.51
C HIS A 155 18.83 -6.87 5.43
N ALA A 156 18.43 -6.73 4.18
CA ALA A 156 19.31 -6.35 3.09
C ALA A 156 19.22 -4.84 2.83
N LYS A 157 20.22 -4.29 2.11
CA LYS A 157 20.18 -2.90 1.62
C LYS A 157 19.13 -2.71 0.51
N GLY A 158 18.69 -3.81 -0.11
CA GLY A 158 17.68 -3.79 -1.15
C GLY A 158 18.22 -3.37 -2.52
N VAL A 159 17.29 -3.34 -3.48
CA VAL A 159 17.54 -2.94 -4.87
C VAL A 159 16.95 -1.57 -5.13
N LYS A 160 17.52 -0.79 -6.04
CA LYS A 160 16.91 0.50 -6.45
C LYS A 160 15.54 0.25 -7.07
N THR A 161 14.52 0.97 -6.61
CA THR A 161 13.17 0.97 -7.18
C THR A 161 12.80 2.28 -7.84
N LEU A 162 13.42 3.39 -7.44
CA LEU A 162 13.32 4.69 -8.08
C LEU A 162 14.69 5.35 -8.06
N ASP A 163 15.04 6.06 -9.11
CA ASP A 163 16.27 6.86 -9.12
C ASP A 163 15.98 8.22 -8.47
N ILE A 164 16.54 8.40 -7.28
CA ILE A 164 16.35 9.61 -6.46
C ILE A 164 17.31 10.69 -6.95
N THR A 165 16.77 11.83 -7.33
CA THR A 165 17.48 13.02 -7.80
C THR A 165 16.79 14.27 -7.25
N ASP A 166 17.40 15.44 -7.39
CA ASP A 166 16.78 16.71 -7.02
C ASP A 166 15.43 16.93 -7.76
N LYS A 167 15.30 16.37 -8.96
CA LYS A 167 14.07 16.45 -9.76
C LYS A 167 12.96 15.58 -9.18
N THR A 168 13.25 14.36 -8.80
CA THR A 168 12.25 13.42 -8.27
C THR A 168 11.93 13.69 -6.81
N GLY A 169 12.92 14.11 -6.04
CA GLY A 169 12.85 14.11 -4.58
C GLY A 169 12.85 12.69 -4.01
N TYR A 170 12.62 12.54 -2.71
CA TYR A 170 12.61 11.27 -2.02
C TYR A 170 11.38 10.42 -2.37
N LEU A 171 11.49 9.11 -2.22
CA LEU A 171 10.35 8.22 -2.33
C LEU A 171 9.39 8.47 -1.16
N VAL A 172 8.09 8.58 -1.46
CA VAL A 172 7.05 8.83 -0.44
C VAL A 172 6.17 7.61 -0.24
N ALA A 173 5.93 6.84 -1.31
CA ALA A 173 5.03 5.70 -1.25
C ALA A 173 5.47 4.56 -2.17
N ILE A 174 5.18 3.35 -1.73
CA ILE A 174 5.20 2.11 -2.51
C ILE A 174 3.89 1.38 -2.25
N THR A 175 3.29 0.82 -3.29
CA THR A 175 2.11 -0.03 -3.17
C THR A 175 2.07 -1.07 -4.29
N VAL A 176 1.36 -2.16 -4.06
CA VAL A 176 1.01 -3.13 -5.10
C VAL A 176 -0.25 -2.64 -5.79
N VAL A 177 -0.29 -2.73 -7.12
CA VAL A 177 -1.43 -2.32 -7.93
C VAL A 177 -1.69 -3.32 -9.05
N LYS A 178 -2.97 -3.45 -9.42
CA LYS A 178 -3.44 -4.09 -10.64
C LYS A 178 -3.88 -3.03 -11.64
N ASP A 179 -4.07 -3.41 -12.90
CA ASP A 179 -4.45 -2.45 -13.95
C ASP A 179 -5.87 -1.87 -13.74
N GLU A 180 -6.74 -2.64 -13.09
CA GLU A 180 -8.10 -2.24 -12.73
C GLU A 180 -8.22 -1.31 -11.51
N ASP A 181 -7.16 -1.11 -10.77
CA ASP A 181 -7.20 -0.31 -9.54
C ASP A 181 -7.23 1.20 -9.82
N ASP A 182 -7.78 1.94 -8.88
CA ASP A 182 -7.66 3.39 -8.81
C ASP A 182 -6.65 3.81 -7.75
N LEU A 183 -5.96 4.88 -8.03
CA LEU A 183 -4.98 5.49 -7.15
C LEU A 183 -5.51 6.82 -6.62
N MET A 184 -5.49 6.98 -5.32
CA MET A 184 -5.77 8.25 -4.66
C MET A 184 -4.47 8.85 -4.14
N ILE A 185 -4.09 10.00 -4.70
CA ILE A 185 -2.86 10.72 -4.36
C ILE A 185 -3.23 12.00 -3.62
N ILE A 186 -2.60 12.21 -2.48
CA ILE A 186 -2.83 13.38 -1.62
C ILE A 186 -1.51 14.13 -1.47
N ASN A 187 -1.55 15.43 -1.72
CA ASN A 187 -0.40 16.31 -1.47
C ASN A 187 -0.47 16.95 -0.07
N LYS A 188 0.62 17.59 0.34
CA LYS A 188 0.72 18.21 1.66
C LYS A 188 -0.22 19.42 1.82
N SER A 189 -0.64 20.06 0.72
CA SER A 189 -1.62 21.15 0.74
C SER A 189 -3.08 20.66 0.85
N GLY A 190 -3.33 19.34 0.90
CA GLY A 190 -4.65 18.74 1.05
C GLY A 190 -5.40 18.51 -0.28
N THR A 191 -4.77 18.77 -1.43
CA THR A 191 -5.37 18.44 -2.73
C THR A 191 -5.33 16.92 -2.93
N THR A 192 -6.46 16.34 -3.27
CA THR A 192 -6.61 14.91 -3.57
C THR A 192 -6.92 14.74 -5.04
N ILE A 193 -6.24 13.78 -5.67
CA ILE A 193 -6.44 13.40 -7.07
C ILE A 193 -6.66 11.89 -7.13
N ARG A 194 -7.66 11.47 -7.93
CA ARG A 194 -7.93 10.08 -8.26
C ARG A 194 -7.51 9.83 -9.70
N LEU A 195 -6.76 8.76 -9.93
CA LEU A 195 -6.27 8.33 -11.25
C LEU A 195 -6.47 6.82 -11.38
N HIS A 196 -6.72 6.36 -12.60
CA HIS A 196 -6.64 4.93 -12.91
C HIS A 196 -5.18 4.48 -12.94
N ALA A 197 -4.89 3.29 -12.44
CA ALA A 197 -3.53 2.77 -12.40
C ALA A 197 -2.95 2.56 -13.81
N ASP A 198 -3.77 2.19 -14.80
CA ASP A 198 -3.39 1.99 -16.20
C ASP A 198 -2.88 3.24 -16.90
N VAL A 199 -3.30 4.44 -16.46
CA VAL A 199 -2.80 5.73 -16.98
C VAL A 199 -1.30 5.91 -16.68
N ILE A 200 -0.80 5.28 -15.62
CA ILE A 200 0.60 5.34 -15.26
C ILE A 200 1.37 4.30 -16.07
N LYS A 201 2.26 4.79 -16.92
CA LYS A 201 3.04 3.93 -17.80
C LYS A 201 3.81 2.86 -17.01
N GLU A 202 3.60 1.61 -17.41
CA GLU A 202 4.39 0.49 -16.92
C GLU A 202 5.82 0.56 -17.51
N THR A 203 6.82 0.35 -16.68
CA THR A 203 8.22 0.34 -17.08
C THR A 203 8.83 -1.03 -16.83
N LYS A 204 9.60 -1.53 -17.81
CA LYS A 204 10.34 -2.79 -17.65
C LYS A 204 11.52 -2.67 -16.67
N SER A 205 12.08 -1.47 -16.54
CA SER A 205 13.22 -1.23 -15.65
C SER A 205 12.78 -0.59 -14.33
N ARG A 206 13.21 -1.17 -13.22
CA ARG A 206 13.02 -0.61 -11.88
C ARG A 206 13.93 0.59 -11.59
N VAL A 207 15.04 0.77 -12.31
CA VAL A 207 16.01 1.84 -12.09
C VAL A 207 15.76 2.97 -13.08
N THR A 208 14.70 3.74 -12.85
CA THR A 208 14.37 4.93 -13.65
C THR A 208 13.77 6.01 -12.73
N GLN A 209 13.78 7.25 -13.17
CA GLN A 209 13.12 8.37 -12.47
C GLN A 209 11.58 8.30 -12.55
N GLY A 210 11.05 7.43 -13.41
CA GLY A 210 9.62 7.40 -13.71
C GLY A 210 9.19 8.59 -14.57
N THR A 211 7.87 8.78 -14.64
CA THR A 211 7.23 9.89 -15.34
C THR A 211 6.53 10.81 -14.35
N LYS A 212 6.25 12.05 -14.74
CA LYS A 212 5.47 12.95 -13.89
C LYS A 212 4.02 12.50 -13.90
N VAL A 213 3.56 12.00 -12.78
CA VAL A 213 2.19 11.48 -12.56
C VAL A 213 1.24 12.61 -12.19
N ILE A 214 1.75 13.57 -11.42
CA ILE A 214 0.96 14.72 -10.95
C ILE A 214 1.77 16.00 -11.04
N GLU A 215 1.10 17.08 -11.44
CA GLU A 215 1.69 18.41 -11.47
C GLU A 215 1.32 19.18 -10.20
N LEU A 216 2.34 19.52 -9.41
CA LEU A 216 2.16 20.27 -8.17
C LEU A 216 2.03 21.76 -8.51
N LYS A 217 0.86 22.33 -8.28
CA LYS A 217 0.55 23.73 -8.64
C LYS A 217 1.23 24.78 -7.76
N LYS A 218 1.52 24.43 -6.51
CA LYS A 218 2.16 25.35 -5.57
C LYS A 218 3.67 25.09 -5.49
N ARG A 219 4.47 26.15 -5.51
CA ARG A 219 5.91 26.07 -5.21
C ARG A 219 6.08 25.54 -3.77
N ASN A 220 6.86 24.50 -3.58
CA ASN A 220 7.08 23.79 -2.30
C ASN A 220 5.94 22.86 -1.83
N ASP A 221 4.97 22.53 -2.68
CA ASP A 221 4.06 21.44 -2.39
C ASP A 221 4.72 20.09 -2.70
N VAL A 222 4.41 19.08 -1.92
CA VAL A 222 4.95 17.73 -2.07
C VAL A 222 3.85 16.70 -1.87
N ILE A 223 4.04 15.54 -2.47
CA ILE A 223 3.15 14.41 -2.23
C ILE A 223 3.28 13.95 -0.78
N SER A 224 2.16 13.69 -0.16
CA SER A 224 2.08 13.24 1.24
C SER A 224 1.67 11.78 1.35
N HIS A 225 0.75 11.32 0.50
CA HIS A 225 0.19 9.98 0.64
C HIS A 225 -0.29 9.43 -0.71
N LEU A 226 -0.23 8.09 -0.83
CA LEU A 226 -0.79 7.31 -1.92
C LEU A 226 -1.58 6.15 -1.32
N SER A 227 -2.80 5.94 -1.78
CA SER A 227 -3.59 4.75 -1.47
C SER A 227 -4.20 4.15 -2.73
N VAL A 228 -4.39 2.84 -2.71
CA VAL A 228 -5.12 2.10 -3.74
C VAL A 228 -6.57 2.01 -3.31
N VAL A 229 -7.47 2.26 -4.22
CA VAL A 229 -8.90 2.11 -4.04
C VAL A 229 -9.38 1.09 -5.08
N PRO A 230 -9.99 -0.02 -4.67
CA PRO A 230 -10.63 -0.92 -5.64
C PRO A 230 -11.60 -0.12 -6.47
N ARG A 231 -11.61 -0.34 -7.79
CA ARG A 231 -12.59 0.29 -8.67
C ARG A 231 -13.97 -0.19 -8.25
N ALA A 232 -14.86 0.74 -7.87
CA ALA A 232 -16.28 0.43 -7.75
C ALA A 232 -16.76 0.01 -9.15
N GLU A 233 -17.38 -1.15 -9.28
CA GLU A 233 -18.15 -1.45 -10.48
C GLU A 233 -19.10 -0.29 -10.66
N ASP A 234 -19.00 0.41 -11.81
CA ASP A 234 -19.91 1.50 -12.13
C ASP A 234 -21.32 0.94 -12.00
N GLU A 235 -22.07 1.45 -11.01
CA GLU A 235 -23.51 1.23 -10.97
C GLU A 235 -24.01 1.71 -12.33
N THR A 236 -24.43 0.76 -13.16
CA THR A 236 -24.98 1.00 -14.49
C THR A 236 -25.97 2.14 -14.36
N GLU A 237 -25.67 3.28 -15.01
CA GLU A 237 -26.60 4.36 -15.18
C GLU A 237 -27.92 3.76 -15.68
N THR A 238 -28.93 3.73 -14.81
CA THR A 238 -30.29 3.49 -15.20
C THR A 238 -30.67 4.64 -16.12
N PRO A 239 -31.05 4.40 -17.39
CA PRO A 239 -31.47 5.50 -18.24
C PRO A 239 -32.77 6.09 -17.66
N GLU A 240 -32.66 7.24 -16.99
CA GLU A 240 -33.80 8.12 -16.74
C GLU A 240 -34.23 8.72 -18.07
N GLY A 241 -35.47 8.46 -18.46
CA GLY A 241 -36.10 9.26 -19.48
C GLY A 241 -36.98 8.49 -20.47
N GLU A 242 -38.03 7.82 -20.02
CA GLU A 242 -39.26 7.74 -20.82
C GLU A 242 -40.24 8.76 -20.28
N GLU A 243 -40.30 9.90 -20.94
CA GLU A 243 -41.36 10.90 -20.77
C GLU A 243 -42.68 10.28 -21.15
N ALA A 244 -43.54 10.12 -20.16
CA ALA A 244 -44.95 9.80 -20.38
C ALA A 244 -45.63 11.01 -21.07
N GLN A 245 -45.86 10.89 -22.37
CA GLN A 245 -46.79 11.78 -23.09
C GLN A 245 -48.20 11.47 -22.60
N ALA A 246 -48.77 12.42 -21.89
CA ALA A 246 -50.18 12.44 -21.55
C ALA A 246 -50.98 12.76 -22.82
N GLU A 247 -51.77 11.80 -23.30
CA GLU A 247 -52.82 12.03 -24.27
C GLU A 247 -53.95 12.87 -23.65
N GLU A 248 -54.06 14.12 -24.09
CA GLU A 248 -55.28 14.91 -23.95
C GLU A 248 -56.33 14.36 -24.91
N THR A 249 -57.31 13.63 -24.41
CA THR A 249 -58.55 13.38 -25.16
C THR A 249 -59.55 14.46 -24.81
N GLU A 250 -59.76 15.35 -25.77
CA GLU A 250 -60.95 16.18 -25.84
C GLU A 250 -62.20 15.32 -25.92
N THR A 251 -63.19 15.59 -25.08
CA THR A 251 -64.58 15.14 -25.31
C THR A 251 -65.43 16.39 -25.38
N LYS A 252 -65.86 16.68 -26.61
CA LYS A 252 -67.04 17.55 -26.87
C LYS A 252 -68.27 16.69 -26.74
N GLU A 253 -69.20 17.15 -26.03
CA GLU A 253 -70.66 17.34 -26.13
C GLU A 253 -71.33 17.29 -24.77
#